data_bb54b690da9716b6499acce2a64eb9e8
#
_entry.id   bb54b690da9716b6499acce2a64eb9e8
#
_cell.length_a   1.000
_cell.length_b   1.000
_cell.length_c   1.000
_cell.angle_alpha   90.00
_cell.angle_beta   90.00
_cell.angle_gamma   90.00
#
_symmetry.space_group_name_H-M   'P 1'
#
loop_
_entity.id
_entity.type
_entity.pdbx_description
1 polymer ?
#
loop_
_entity_poly.entity_id
_entity_poly.type
_entity_poly.pdbx_seq_one_letter_code
_entity_poly.pdbx_strand_id
1 'polypeptide(L)'
;VNNTVVFTYLEYARIEYLHAIKLMNSEGNIPVVADIQCDYIRQMYFGEKITIYVKIARVGNSSVDIHYLGKNEKDEIVFTARGTIVQINAQTGKGVPFTDEEKQLLLGK
;
A
#
# COMPACT_ATOMS: atom_id res chain seq x y z
N VAL A 1 19.03 7.57 -4.05
CA VAL A 1 18.11 6.53 -3.56
C VAL A 1 17.79 5.60 -4.71
N ASN A 2 17.99 4.31 -4.54
CA ASN A 2 17.72 3.34 -5.60
C ASN A 2 16.27 2.80 -5.49
N ASN A 3 15.85 2.09 -6.53
CA ASN A 3 14.49 1.57 -6.63
C ASN A 3 14.12 0.64 -5.49
N THR A 4 15.07 -0.19 -5.04
CA THR A 4 14.84 -1.13 -3.93
C THR A 4 14.45 -0.41 -2.65
N VAL A 5 15.10 0.72 -2.37
CA VAL A 5 14.80 1.52 -1.18
C VAL A 5 13.39 2.12 -1.27
N VAL A 6 13.00 2.60 -2.46
CA VAL A 6 11.65 3.15 -2.66
C VAL A 6 10.58 2.08 -2.44
N PHE A 7 10.77 0.89 -3.00
CA PHE A 7 9.81 -0.20 -2.77
C PHE A 7 9.72 -0.58 -1.30
N THR A 8 10.83 -0.52 -0.56
CA THR A 8 10.83 -0.74 0.88
C THR A 8 9.99 0.33 1.60
N TYR A 9 10.10 1.58 1.20
CA TYR A 9 9.29 2.67 1.74
C TYR A 9 7.81 2.46 1.47
N LEU A 10 7.46 2.03 0.26
CA LEU A 10 6.06 1.75 -0.11
C LEU A 10 5.49 0.62 0.73
N GLU A 11 6.26 -0.43 0.94
CA GLU A 11 5.85 -1.56 1.78
C GLU A 11 5.58 -1.09 3.21
N TYR A 12 6.49 -0.29 3.77
CA TYR A 12 6.35 0.22 5.11
C TYR A 12 5.11 1.09 5.27
N ALA A 13 4.91 2.01 4.32
CA ALA A 13 3.75 2.90 4.34
C ALA A 13 2.45 2.11 4.23
N ARG A 14 2.40 1.08 3.39
CA ARG A 14 1.25 0.21 3.25
C ARG A 14 0.94 -0.54 4.54
N ILE A 15 1.96 -1.10 5.17
CA ILE A 15 1.78 -1.86 6.41
C ILE A 15 1.24 -0.94 7.50
N GLU A 16 1.81 0.25 7.66
CA GLU A 16 1.33 1.21 8.64
C GLU A 16 -0.12 1.62 8.37
N TYR A 17 -0.46 1.86 7.11
CA TYR A 17 -1.82 2.24 6.73
C TYR A 17 -2.83 1.14 7.06
N LEU A 18 -2.55 -0.10 6.66
CA LEU A 18 -3.44 -1.23 6.91
C LEU A 18 -3.58 -1.51 8.41
N HIS A 19 -2.51 -1.33 9.16
CA HIS A 19 -2.53 -1.47 10.62
C HIS A 19 -3.40 -0.39 11.27
N ALA A 20 -3.28 0.85 10.78
CA ALA A 20 -4.04 1.98 11.32
C ALA A 20 -5.55 1.79 11.14
N ILE A 21 -5.98 1.18 10.04
CA ILE A 21 -7.40 0.89 9.80
C ILE A 21 -7.82 -0.47 10.34
N LYS A 22 -6.94 -1.14 11.08
CA LYS A 22 -7.21 -2.42 11.76
C LYS A 22 -7.52 -3.60 10.84
N LEU A 23 -7.05 -3.54 9.60
CA LEU A 23 -7.30 -4.60 8.64
C LEU A 23 -6.40 -5.82 8.86
N MET A 24 -5.24 -5.64 9.51
CA MET A 24 -4.23 -6.70 9.68
C MET A 24 -4.55 -7.70 10.78
N ASN A 25 -5.74 -7.62 11.40
CA ASN A 25 -6.10 -8.46 12.53
C ASN A 25 -6.91 -9.70 12.16
N SER A 26 -6.99 -10.03 10.88
CA SER A 26 -7.74 -11.21 10.42
C SER A 26 -6.97 -12.49 10.74
N GLU A 27 -7.61 -13.42 11.41
CA GLU A 27 -6.97 -14.69 11.78
C GLU A 27 -6.71 -15.53 10.53
N GLY A 28 -5.44 -15.92 10.35
CA GLY A 28 -5.03 -16.80 9.26
C GLY A 28 -5.04 -16.16 7.89
N ASN A 29 -5.42 -14.89 7.78
CA ASN A 29 -5.44 -14.17 6.51
C ASN A 29 -4.30 -13.15 6.47
N ILE A 30 -3.63 -13.06 5.32
CA ILE A 30 -2.50 -12.14 5.13
C ILE A 30 -2.67 -11.35 3.84
N PRO A 31 -2.18 -10.11 3.81
CA PRO A 31 -2.11 -9.33 2.57
C PRO A 31 -0.86 -9.72 1.78
N VAL A 32 -1.03 -9.91 0.47
CA VAL A 32 0.07 -10.25 -0.43
C VAL A 32 0.07 -9.26 -1.59
N VAL A 33 1.24 -8.77 -1.95
CA VAL A 33 1.39 -7.88 -3.09
C VAL A 33 1.30 -8.71 -4.37
N ALA A 34 0.27 -8.44 -5.17
CA ALA A 34 0.09 -9.09 -6.47
C ALA A 34 0.77 -8.31 -7.59
N ASP A 35 0.83 -6.99 -7.48
CA ASP A 35 1.43 -6.10 -8.46
C ASP A 35 1.85 -4.81 -7.77
N ILE A 36 2.93 -4.20 -8.25
CA ILE A 36 3.35 -2.89 -7.79
C ILE A 36 4.13 -2.20 -8.92
N GLN A 37 3.80 -0.93 -9.14
CA GLN A 37 4.43 -0.09 -10.15
C GLN A 37 4.77 1.26 -9.54
N CYS A 38 5.90 1.81 -9.96
CA CYS A 38 6.35 3.11 -9.46
C CYS A 38 6.90 3.94 -10.62
N ASP A 39 6.45 5.18 -10.69
CA ASP A 39 6.93 6.15 -11.65
C ASP A 39 7.76 7.19 -10.91
N TYR A 40 9.05 7.30 -11.27
CA TYR A 40 9.96 8.26 -10.68
C TYR A 40 9.87 9.58 -11.46
N ILE A 41 9.56 10.65 -10.74
CA ILE A 41 9.32 11.97 -11.36
C ILE A 41 10.52 12.89 -11.14
N ARG A 42 11.09 12.87 -9.94
CA ARG A 42 12.25 13.67 -9.58
C ARG A 42 13.28 12.82 -8.86
N GLN A 43 14.54 13.23 -8.94
CA GLN A 43 15.60 12.57 -8.22
C GLN A 43 15.43 12.78 -6.71
N MET A 44 15.62 11.69 -5.96
CA MET A 44 15.64 11.73 -4.49
C MET A 44 17.09 11.66 -4.03
N TYR A 45 17.44 12.48 -3.04
CA TYR A 45 18.80 12.59 -2.54
C TYR A 45 18.92 11.93 -1.18
N PHE A 46 20.11 11.43 -0.89
CA PHE A 46 20.43 10.82 0.40
C PHE A 46 20.16 11.80 1.54
N GLY A 47 19.50 11.32 2.58
CA GLY A 47 19.16 12.14 3.75
C GLY A 47 17.94 13.03 3.58
N GLU A 48 17.36 13.06 2.40
CA GLU A 48 16.14 13.83 2.14
C GLU A 48 14.93 13.15 2.78
N LYS A 49 14.08 13.96 3.42
CA LYS A 49 12.84 13.44 4.00
C LYS A 49 11.77 13.34 2.92
N ILE A 50 11.17 12.17 2.81
CA ILE A 50 10.09 11.92 1.85
C ILE A 50 8.84 11.60 2.65
N THR A 51 7.76 12.31 2.35
CA THR A 51 6.44 12.02 2.91
C THR A 51 5.67 11.17 1.90
N ILE A 52 5.18 10.05 2.34
CA ILE A 52 4.43 9.13 1.48
C ILE A 52 2.96 9.15 1.88
N TYR A 53 2.12 9.51 0.93
CA TYR A 53 0.68 9.50 1.07
C TYR A 53 0.14 8.20 0.50
N VAL A 54 -0.77 7.57 1.22
CA VAL A 54 -1.37 6.29 0.83
C VAL A 54 -2.87 6.50 0.66
N LYS A 55 -3.42 6.01 -0.44
CA LYS A 55 -4.83 6.15 -0.75
C LYS A 55 -5.35 4.83 -1.30
N ILE A 56 -6.52 4.41 -0.81
CA ILE A 56 -7.23 3.28 -1.40
C ILE A 56 -7.95 3.77 -2.64
N ALA A 57 -7.58 3.23 -3.80
CA ALA A 57 -8.16 3.62 -5.07
C ALA A 57 -9.40 2.81 -5.42
N ARG A 58 -9.38 1.51 -5.09
CA ARG A 58 -10.49 0.62 -5.41
C ARG A 58 -10.46 -0.58 -4.47
N VAL A 59 -11.66 -1.03 -4.07
CA VAL A 59 -11.83 -2.25 -3.27
C VAL A 59 -12.56 -3.27 -4.12
N GLY A 60 -11.90 -4.41 -4.37
CA GLY A 60 -12.51 -5.54 -5.04
C GLY A 60 -13.07 -6.55 -4.05
N ASN A 61 -13.26 -7.79 -4.50
CA ASN A 61 -13.80 -8.84 -3.65
C ASN A 61 -12.78 -9.30 -2.60
N SER A 62 -11.58 -9.65 -3.03
CA SER A 62 -10.48 -10.08 -2.15
C SER A 62 -9.22 -9.27 -2.39
N SER A 63 -9.29 -8.21 -3.19
CA SER A 63 -8.16 -7.37 -3.55
C SER A 63 -8.47 -5.91 -3.33
N VAL A 64 -7.42 -5.11 -3.21
CA VAL A 64 -7.53 -3.67 -3.05
C VAL A 64 -6.41 -3.01 -3.84
N ASP A 65 -6.76 -1.96 -4.57
CA ASP A 65 -5.78 -1.15 -5.30
C ASP A 65 -5.41 0.04 -4.44
N ILE A 66 -4.11 0.24 -4.26
CA ILE A 66 -3.56 1.29 -3.40
C ILE A 66 -2.73 2.22 -4.27
N HIS A 67 -2.92 3.52 -4.10
CA HIS A 67 -2.11 4.55 -4.74
C HIS A 67 -1.20 5.20 -3.70
N TYR A 68 0.03 5.49 -4.12
CA TYR A 68 1.03 6.14 -3.29
C TYR A 68 1.51 7.40 -3.97
N LEU A 69 1.82 8.41 -3.17
CA LEU A 69 2.38 9.66 -3.65
C LEU A 69 3.52 10.04 -2.71
N GLY A 70 4.73 10.21 -3.25
CA GLY A 70 5.87 10.64 -2.48
C GLY A 70 6.18 12.10 -2.74
N LYS A 71 6.37 12.88 -1.69
CA LYS A 71 6.77 14.29 -1.77
C LYS A 71 8.01 14.54 -0.94
N ASN A 72 8.86 15.43 -1.41
CA ASN A 72 10.05 15.85 -0.68
C ASN A 72 9.71 17.01 0.28
N GLU A 73 10.72 17.54 0.96
CA GLU A 73 10.52 18.63 1.93
C GLU A 73 10.05 19.93 1.28
N LYS A 74 10.27 20.09 -0.02
CA LYS A 74 9.81 21.25 -0.78
C LYS A 74 8.39 21.07 -1.33
N ASP A 75 7.69 20.02 -0.91
CA ASP A 75 6.34 19.67 -1.37
C ASP A 75 6.30 19.33 -2.86
N GLU A 76 7.42 18.92 -3.43
CA GLU A 76 7.47 18.47 -4.81
C GLU A 76 7.21 16.98 -4.90
N ILE A 77 6.47 16.56 -5.91
CA ILE A 77 6.19 15.14 -6.15
C ILE A 77 7.45 14.49 -6.69
N VAL A 78 7.99 13.50 -5.96
CA VAL A 78 9.20 12.78 -6.36
C VAL A 78 8.88 11.43 -7.00
N PHE A 79 7.77 10.81 -6.62
CA PHE A 79 7.29 9.60 -7.29
C PHE A 79 5.78 9.45 -7.10
N THR A 80 5.18 8.68 -8.00
CA THR A 80 3.84 8.14 -7.82
C THR A 80 3.92 6.64 -7.97
N ALA A 81 3.07 5.91 -7.27
CA ALA A 81 3.07 4.46 -7.35
C ALA A 81 1.66 3.91 -7.18
N ARG A 82 1.48 2.68 -7.62
CA ARG A 82 0.23 1.96 -7.43
C ARG A 82 0.53 0.48 -7.26
N GLY A 83 -0.31 -0.20 -6.53
CA GLY A 83 -0.17 -1.61 -6.32
C GLY A 83 -1.49 -2.27 -6.00
N THR A 84 -1.55 -3.57 -6.23
CA THR A 84 -2.70 -4.39 -5.89
C THR A 84 -2.31 -5.34 -4.78
N ILE A 85 -3.10 -5.35 -3.71
CA ILE A 85 -2.89 -6.23 -2.57
C ILE A 85 -4.06 -7.22 -2.55
N VAL A 86 -3.76 -8.49 -2.38
CA VAL A 86 -4.75 -9.55 -2.31
C VAL A 86 -4.73 -10.15 -0.91
N GLN A 87 -5.91 -10.31 -0.31
CA GLN A 87 -6.03 -11.03 0.95
C GLN A 87 -6.11 -12.52 0.65
N ILE A 88 -5.19 -13.29 1.21
CA ILE A 88 -5.17 -14.73 1.03
C ILE A 88 -5.19 -15.43 2.39
N ASN A 89 -5.61 -16.70 2.38
CA ASN A 89 -5.49 -17.56 3.54
C ASN A 89 -4.05 -18.08 3.59
N ALA A 90 -3.38 -17.93 4.72
CA ALA A 90 -1.98 -18.29 4.87
C ALA A 90 -1.71 -19.79 4.69
N GLN A 91 -2.71 -20.63 4.97
CA GLN A 91 -2.58 -22.08 4.86
C GLN A 91 -2.87 -22.60 3.46
N THR A 92 -3.91 -22.06 2.82
CA THR A 92 -4.35 -22.55 1.51
C THR A 92 -3.77 -21.78 0.33
N GLY A 93 -3.32 -20.55 0.57
CA GLY A 93 -2.84 -19.66 -0.48
C GLY A 93 -3.93 -19.10 -1.38
N LYS A 94 -5.18 -19.34 -1.05
CA LYS A 94 -6.33 -18.91 -1.87
C LYS A 94 -6.83 -17.54 -1.42
N GLY A 95 -7.38 -16.78 -2.38
CA GLY A 95 -7.98 -15.48 -2.09
C GLY A 95 -9.13 -15.61 -1.09
N VAL A 96 -9.22 -14.67 -0.17
CA VAL A 96 -10.27 -14.60 0.83
C VAL A 96 -11.03 -13.29 0.63
N PRO A 97 -12.35 -13.36 0.37
CA PRO A 97 -13.13 -12.12 0.21
C PRO A 97 -13.12 -11.28 1.48
N PHE A 98 -13.07 -9.97 1.29
CA PHE A 98 -13.23 -9.04 2.40
C PHE A 98 -14.67 -9.10 2.93
N THR A 99 -14.81 -8.98 4.25
CA THR A 99 -16.13 -8.81 4.85
C THR A 99 -16.67 -7.42 4.54
N ASP A 100 -17.96 -7.21 4.72
CA ASP A 100 -18.54 -5.87 4.51
C ASP A 100 -17.91 -4.85 5.45
N GLU A 101 -17.63 -5.24 6.68
CA GLU A 101 -16.94 -4.38 7.64
C GLU A 101 -15.55 -4.00 7.17
N GLU A 102 -14.79 -4.97 6.65
CA GLU A 102 -13.46 -4.71 6.11
C GLU A 102 -13.51 -3.78 4.91
N LYS A 103 -14.47 -3.97 4.02
CA LYS A 103 -14.67 -3.08 2.86
C LYS A 103 -14.97 -1.65 3.30
N GLN A 104 -15.77 -1.48 4.34
CA GLN A 104 -16.08 -0.15 4.88
C GLN A 104 -14.84 0.51 5.47
N LEU A 105 -14.00 -0.25 6.18
CA LEU A 105 -12.74 0.26 6.71
C LEU A 105 -11.82 0.73 5.59
N LEU A 106 -11.71 -0.04 4.52
CA LEU A 106 -10.87 0.30 3.37
C LEU A 106 -11.39 1.54 2.65
N LEU A 107 -12.70 1.71 2.57
CA LEU A 107 -13.31 2.87 1.93
C LEU A 107 -13.36 4.11 2.84
N GLY A 108 -12.94 3.98 4.08
CA GLY A 108 -12.93 5.10 5.03
C GLY A 108 -14.31 5.45 5.58
N LYS A 109 -15.20 4.49 5.61
CA LYS A 109 -16.57 4.71 6.06
C LYS A 109 -16.82 4.11 7.44
#